data_2942e7f13332cb1e7100275fd8744f46
#
_entry.id   2942e7f13332cb1e7100275fd8744f46
#
_cell.length_a   1.000
_cell.length_b   1.000
_cell.length_c   1.000
_cell.angle_alpha   90.00
_cell.angle_beta   90.00
_cell.angle_gamma   90.00
#
_symmetry.space_group_name_H-M   'P 1'
#
loop_
_entity.id
_entity.type
_entity.pdbx_description
1 polymer ?
#
loop_
_entity_poly.entity_id
_entity_poly.type
_entity_poly.pdbx_seq_one_letter_code
_entity_poly.pdbx_strand_id
1 'polypeptide(L)'
;MGGDEATANAQAQYATAKISVWWDIENCHVPKGSDPHAIAQNISSALVRMNYCGPVSISSYGDTTRIPASVQHALSSTGISLNHVPA
;
A
#
# COMPACT_ATOMS: atom_id res chain seq x y z
N MET A 1 4.80 21.00 -20.82
CA MET A 1 6.00 20.42 -20.86
C MET A 1 6.15 19.11 -20.13
N GLY A 2 6.84 18.24 -20.72
CA GLY A 2 6.93 16.89 -20.24
C GLY A 2 7.61 16.70 -18.88
N GLY A 3 8.45 17.66 -18.44
CA GLY A 3 9.17 17.53 -17.19
C GLY A 3 8.25 17.46 -15.96
N ASP A 4 7.25 18.32 -15.91
CA ASP A 4 6.31 18.34 -14.79
C ASP A 4 5.44 17.08 -14.77
N GLU A 5 5.02 16.64 -15.95
CA GLU A 5 4.24 15.39 -16.03
C GLU A 5 5.08 14.19 -15.64
N ALA A 6 6.35 14.16 -15.98
CA ALA A 6 7.24 13.07 -15.61
C ALA A 6 7.47 13.00 -14.10
N THR A 7 7.42 14.13 -13.37
CA THR A 7 7.54 14.12 -11.91
C THR A 7 6.24 13.74 -11.22
N ALA A 8 5.10 14.00 -11.83
CA ALA A 8 3.79 13.67 -11.24
C ALA A 8 3.36 12.24 -11.51
N ASN A 9 3.82 11.64 -12.62
CA ASN A 9 3.42 10.31 -13.06
C ASN A 9 4.65 9.47 -13.35
N ALA A 10 4.47 8.16 -13.34
CA ALA A 10 5.55 7.24 -13.70
C ALA A 10 6.03 7.51 -15.12
N GLN A 11 7.35 7.55 -15.31
CA GLN A 11 7.94 7.58 -16.63
C GLN A 11 7.62 6.28 -17.35
N ALA A 12 7.54 6.31 -18.67
CA ALA A 12 7.16 5.15 -19.47
C ALA A 12 8.01 3.90 -19.16
N GLN A 13 9.29 4.09 -18.91
CA GLN A 13 10.21 3.00 -18.61
C GLN A 13 9.91 2.30 -17.25
N TYR A 14 9.19 2.97 -16.35
CA TYR A 14 8.85 2.43 -15.04
C TYR A 14 7.38 2.02 -14.91
N ALA A 15 6.56 2.27 -15.93
CA ALA A 15 5.12 2.03 -15.86
C ALA A 15 4.76 0.58 -15.56
N THR A 16 5.60 -0.37 -15.99
CA THR A 16 5.38 -1.80 -15.76
C THR A 16 6.37 -2.41 -14.77
N ALA A 17 7.19 -1.59 -14.13
CA ALA A 17 8.16 -2.07 -13.14
C ALA A 17 7.43 -2.57 -11.88
N LYS A 18 8.06 -3.52 -11.18
CA LYS A 18 7.58 -3.99 -9.88
C LYS A 18 7.51 -2.86 -8.89
N ILE A 19 6.42 -2.82 -8.13
CA ILE A 19 6.17 -1.77 -7.14
C ILE A 19 6.17 -2.41 -5.75
N SER A 20 6.96 -1.85 -4.83
CA SER A 20 6.93 -2.24 -3.43
C SER A 20 6.42 -1.07 -2.61
N VAL A 21 5.36 -1.30 -1.84
CA VAL A 21 4.78 -0.31 -0.95
C VAL A 21 5.14 -0.71 0.48
N TRP A 22 5.76 0.21 1.21
CA TRP A 22 6.18 0.01 2.59
C TRP A 22 5.31 0.88 3.48
N TRP A 23 4.54 0.27 4.37
CA TRP A 23 3.53 0.95 5.15
C TRP A 23 3.87 0.88 6.64
N ASP A 24 4.12 2.05 7.24
CA ASP A 24 4.27 2.17 8.69
C ASP A 24 2.88 2.27 9.31
N ILE A 25 2.32 1.13 9.67
CA ILE A 25 0.94 1.05 10.12
C ILE A 25 0.73 1.67 11.52
N GLU A 26 1.79 1.83 12.29
CA GLU A 26 1.68 2.48 13.61
C GLU A 26 1.47 3.99 13.48
N ASN A 27 2.14 4.62 12.52
CA ASN A 27 2.00 6.06 12.27
C ASN A 27 0.92 6.38 11.26
N CYS A 28 0.60 5.44 10.38
CA CYS A 28 -0.42 5.58 9.34
C CYS A 28 -1.48 4.51 9.56
N HIS A 29 -2.30 4.67 10.58
CA HIS A 29 -3.32 3.69 10.94
C HIS A 29 -4.37 3.51 9.84
N VAL A 30 -5.01 2.34 9.86
CA VAL A 30 -6.24 2.16 9.11
C VAL A 30 -7.27 3.15 9.67
N PRO A 31 -7.80 4.07 8.85
CA PRO A 31 -8.77 5.04 9.37
C PRO A 31 -9.99 4.36 9.95
N LYS A 32 -10.47 4.88 11.07
CA LYS A 32 -11.66 4.35 11.72
C LYS A 32 -12.85 4.47 10.76
N GLY A 33 -13.57 3.38 10.58
CA GLY A 33 -14.69 3.34 9.64
C GLY A 33 -14.31 2.95 8.22
N SER A 34 -13.01 2.85 7.91
CA SER A 34 -12.57 2.35 6.60
C SER A 34 -12.65 0.83 6.57
N ASP A 35 -12.85 0.31 5.36
CA ASP A 35 -12.84 -1.14 5.14
C ASP A 35 -11.41 -1.62 4.90
N PRO A 36 -10.82 -2.38 5.84
CA PRO A 36 -9.45 -2.85 5.64
C PRO A 36 -9.29 -3.81 4.47
N HIS A 37 -10.38 -4.45 4.00
CA HIS A 37 -10.32 -5.29 2.81
C HIS A 37 -10.12 -4.48 1.53
N ALA A 38 -10.43 -3.19 1.55
CA ALA A 38 -10.35 -2.33 0.37
C ALA A 38 -9.00 -1.61 0.23
N ILE A 39 -8.12 -1.69 1.25
CA ILE A 39 -6.89 -0.90 1.26
C ILE A 39 -5.97 -1.25 0.09
N ALA A 40 -5.71 -2.53 -0.14
CA ALA A 40 -4.84 -2.96 -1.23
C ALA A 40 -5.38 -2.50 -2.58
N GLN A 41 -6.69 -2.63 -2.78
CA GLN A 41 -7.35 -2.19 -4.01
C GLN A 41 -7.25 -0.68 -4.18
N ASN A 42 -7.44 0.08 -3.11
CA ASN A 42 -7.35 1.54 -3.16
C ASN A 42 -5.93 2.01 -3.48
N ILE A 43 -4.92 1.38 -2.90
CA ILE A 43 -3.52 1.69 -3.20
C ILE A 43 -3.22 1.38 -4.66
N SER A 44 -3.62 0.20 -5.14
CA SER A 44 -3.39 -0.20 -6.54
C SER A 44 -4.09 0.75 -7.50
N SER A 45 -5.32 1.16 -7.20
CA SER A 45 -6.06 2.10 -8.05
C SER A 45 -5.38 3.47 -8.11
N ALA A 46 -4.86 3.95 -6.98
CA ALA A 46 -4.13 5.22 -6.95
C ALA A 46 -2.86 5.14 -7.79
N LEU A 47 -2.13 4.02 -7.71
CA LEU A 47 -0.91 3.83 -8.48
C LEU A 47 -1.20 3.78 -9.99
N VAL A 48 -2.26 3.10 -10.39
CA VAL A 48 -2.67 3.06 -11.80
C VAL A 48 -2.98 4.46 -12.32
N ARG A 49 -3.64 5.29 -11.52
CA ARG A 49 -3.93 6.68 -11.90
C ARG A 49 -2.66 7.50 -12.07
N MET A 50 -1.55 7.11 -11.43
CA MET A 50 -0.25 7.73 -11.61
C MET A 50 0.60 7.02 -12.67
N ASN A 51 -0.03 6.14 -13.45
CA ASN A 51 0.61 5.36 -14.51
C ASN A 51 1.62 4.30 -14.02
N TYR A 52 1.47 3.83 -12.78
CA TYR A 52 2.23 2.69 -12.27
C TYR A 52 1.37 1.44 -12.40
N CYS A 53 1.63 0.61 -13.40
CA CYS A 53 0.79 -0.53 -13.75
C CYS A 53 1.46 -1.90 -13.53
N GLY A 54 2.65 -1.91 -12.95
CA GLY A 54 3.37 -3.16 -12.67
C GLY A 54 2.80 -3.90 -11.45
N PRO A 55 3.33 -5.10 -11.16
CA PRO A 55 2.91 -5.86 -10.00
C PRO A 55 3.19 -5.08 -8.70
N VAL A 56 2.23 -5.12 -7.78
CA VAL A 56 2.30 -4.38 -6.51
C VAL A 56 2.42 -5.38 -5.36
N SER A 57 3.41 -5.16 -4.49
CA SER A 57 3.48 -5.85 -3.21
C SER A 57 3.42 -4.82 -2.09
N ILE A 58 2.61 -5.09 -1.08
CA ILE A 58 2.42 -4.17 0.05
C ILE A 58 2.86 -4.87 1.31
N SER A 59 3.79 -4.25 2.04
CA SER A 59 4.30 -4.75 3.31
C SER A 59 4.06 -3.71 4.40
N SER A 60 3.37 -4.11 5.45
CA SER A 60 3.16 -3.24 6.61
C SER A 60 4.08 -3.65 7.75
N TYR A 61 4.49 -2.67 8.54
CA TYR A 61 5.41 -2.85 9.65
C TYR A 61 4.87 -2.13 10.88
N GLY A 62 4.88 -2.80 12.01
CA GLY A 62 4.46 -2.21 13.26
C GLY A 62 4.18 -3.26 14.32
N ASP A 63 3.82 -2.79 15.51
CA ASP A 63 3.46 -3.67 16.62
C ASP A 63 2.07 -4.26 16.36
N THR A 64 2.04 -5.51 15.89
CA THR A 64 0.79 -6.17 15.53
C THR A 64 -0.10 -6.44 16.75
N THR A 65 0.44 -6.40 17.96
CA THR A 65 -0.38 -6.57 19.17
C THR A 65 -1.36 -5.41 19.38
N ARG A 66 -1.11 -4.28 18.71
CA ARG A 66 -1.98 -3.09 18.79
C ARG A 66 -2.99 -3.04 17.65
N ILE A 67 -2.97 -3.99 16.75
CA ILE A 67 -3.89 -4.04 15.62
C ILE A 67 -4.98 -5.05 15.92
N PRO A 68 -6.27 -4.69 15.85
CA PRO A 68 -7.36 -5.65 16.05
C PRO A 68 -7.20 -6.87 15.15
N ALA A 69 -7.48 -8.05 15.68
CA ALA A 69 -7.32 -9.30 14.94
C ALA A 69 -8.13 -9.32 13.64
N SER A 70 -9.32 -8.73 13.66
CA SER A 70 -10.16 -8.64 12.46
C SER A 70 -9.50 -7.80 11.35
N VAL A 71 -8.81 -6.73 11.74
CA VAL A 71 -8.07 -5.88 10.78
C VAL A 71 -6.87 -6.64 10.24
N GLN A 72 -6.10 -7.31 11.10
CA GLN A 72 -4.97 -8.13 10.65
C GLN A 72 -5.41 -9.19 9.64
N HIS A 73 -6.51 -9.88 9.96
CA HIS A 73 -7.04 -10.91 9.07
C HIS A 73 -7.46 -10.32 7.71
N ALA A 74 -8.14 -9.18 7.73
CA ALA A 74 -8.57 -8.50 6.51
C ALA A 74 -7.38 -8.09 5.64
N LEU A 75 -6.35 -7.50 6.23
CA LEU A 75 -5.16 -7.08 5.49
C LEU A 75 -4.45 -8.29 4.89
N SER A 76 -4.25 -9.34 5.68
CA SER A 76 -3.58 -10.56 5.19
C SER A 76 -4.36 -11.24 4.08
N SER A 77 -5.69 -11.27 4.18
CA SER A 77 -6.54 -11.93 3.17
C SER A 77 -6.49 -11.21 1.82
N THR A 78 -6.11 -9.94 1.79
CA THR A 78 -5.96 -9.17 0.56
C THR A 78 -4.52 -9.12 0.04
N GLY A 79 -3.62 -9.88 0.66
CA GLY A 79 -2.25 -10.03 0.19
C GLY A 79 -1.26 -9.03 0.78
N ILE A 80 -1.66 -8.26 1.79
CA ILE A 80 -0.74 -7.35 2.49
C ILE A 80 0.06 -8.15 3.51
N SER A 81 1.39 -8.08 3.44
CA SER A 81 2.26 -8.71 4.42
C SER A 81 2.26 -7.91 5.73
N LEU A 82 2.07 -8.61 6.85
CA LEU A 82 2.15 -8.00 8.17
C LEU A 82 3.45 -8.40 8.82
N ASN A 83 4.27 -7.43 9.15
CA ASN A 83 5.58 -7.66 9.78
C ASN A 83 5.57 -7.05 11.17
N HIS A 84 5.67 -7.90 12.18
CA HIS A 84 5.67 -7.45 13.56
C HIS A 84 7.00 -6.79 13.90
N VAL A 85 6.91 -5.55 14.37
CA VAL A 85 8.06 -4.80 14.90
C VAL A 85 7.69 -4.43 16.33
N PRO A 86 8.36 -4.99 17.34
CA PRO A 86 8.05 -4.68 18.73
C PRO A 86 8.22 -3.19 19.03
N ALA A 87 7.33 -2.68 19.86
CA ALA A 87 7.37 -1.28 20.26
C ALA A 87 8.61 -0.99 21.12
#